data_ddc54f861fd5012a0d6842afc8c8ba8a
#
_entry.id   ddc54f861fd5012a0d6842afc8c8ba8a
#
_cell.length_a   1.000
_cell.length_b   1.000
_cell.length_c   1.000
_cell.angle_alpha   90.00
_cell.angle_beta   90.00
_cell.angle_gamma   90.00
#
_symmetry.space_group_name_H-M   'P 1'
#
loop_
_entity.id
_entity.type
_entity.pdbx_description
1 polymer ?
#
loop_
_entity_poly.entity_id
_entity_poly.type
_entity_poly.pdbx_seq_one_letter_code
_entity_poly.pdbx_strand_id
1 'polypeptide(L)'
;MLIATARQVYAMEAEAKHAPPQLLMSGTAVAALAEGGPWGLVVTRASDAVLFRDGGAQPAPTGIVEKVTSAAIVSVEPWALLLGTEPPHVFRLGQGIEGAQRMQAFDALEVRESWYTPWGGPPAVRSLAYTTDGWVYADIHVGSIMRSPDGGDTWEPVAPKLHEDVHQVATTPASPLNVYANTADGVWVSRDRGESWMYRGEGALGGRYGRAIAAHPQDPRALLATVSDGPHGENVHGQLYRSDNQGATWQLCEDGYPHDVPHNIDTFHVAFDRRGTAWAVLGETLYRSETRGASWRVHWRAPEPIRMIACALE
;
A
#
# COMPACT_ATOMS: atom_id res chain seq x y z
N MET A 1 -5.32 -2.23 -12.90
CA MET A 1 -4.06 -2.13 -12.11
C MET A 1 -3.15 -1.08 -12.71
N LEU A 2 -2.59 -0.21 -11.89
CA LEU A 2 -1.51 0.71 -12.27
C LEU A 2 -0.16 0.13 -11.87
N ILE A 3 0.85 0.37 -12.71
CA ILE A 3 2.23 -0.08 -12.51
C ILE A 3 3.17 1.11 -12.77
N ALA A 4 4.02 1.46 -11.80
CA ALA A 4 5.02 2.51 -11.99
C ALA A 4 6.43 1.93 -11.99
N THR A 5 7.23 2.36 -12.96
CA THR A 5 8.69 2.23 -12.99
C THR A 5 9.34 3.54 -12.53
N ALA A 6 10.63 3.72 -12.75
CA ALA A 6 11.31 4.97 -12.40
C ALA A 6 10.77 6.19 -13.17
N ARG A 7 10.32 6.00 -14.42
CA ARG A 7 9.94 7.09 -15.34
C ARG A 7 8.68 6.85 -16.16
N GLN A 8 8.01 5.72 -15.95
CA GLN A 8 6.86 5.33 -16.76
C GLN A 8 5.74 4.80 -15.86
N VAL A 9 4.51 5.05 -16.28
CA VAL A 9 3.31 4.47 -15.69
C VAL A 9 2.57 3.69 -16.74
N TYR A 10 2.14 2.50 -16.37
CA TYR A 10 1.36 1.61 -17.20
C TYR A 10 0.03 1.32 -16.54
N ALA A 11 -1.00 1.08 -17.34
CA ALA A 11 -2.25 0.49 -16.90
C ALA A 11 -2.42 -0.91 -17.49
N MET A 12 -3.04 -1.76 -16.71
CA MET A 12 -3.45 -3.09 -17.15
C MET A 12 -4.88 -3.35 -16.69
N GLU A 13 -5.73 -3.76 -17.63
CA GLU A 13 -7.08 -4.21 -17.30
C GLU A 13 -6.99 -5.60 -16.62
N ALA A 14 -7.72 -5.76 -15.53
CA ALA A 14 -7.79 -7.03 -14.79
C ALA A 14 -8.31 -8.19 -15.67
N GLU A 15 -9.00 -7.89 -16.76
CA GLU A 15 -9.59 -8.84 -17.71
C GLU A 15 -8.61 -9.35 -18.76
N ALA A 16 -7.56 -8.58 -19.03
CA ALA A 16 -6.58 -8.89 -20.05
C ALA A 16 -5.60 -9.97 -19.56
N LYS A 17 -6.03 -11.24 -19.59
CA LYS A 17 -5.22 -12.39 -19.11
C LYS A 17 -3.84 -12.50 -19.77
N HIS A 18 -3.66 -11.93 -20.97
CA HIS A 18 -2.46 -12.08 -21.79
C HIS A 18 -1.98 -10.76 -22.45
N ALA A 19 -2.75 -9.69 -22.36
CA ALA A 19 -2.31 -8.41 -22.93
C ALA A 19 -1.24 -7.76 -22.06
N PRO A 20 -0.18 -7.22 -22.65
CA PRO A 20 0.80 -6.45 -21.90
C PRO A 20 0.17 -5.15 -21.36
N PRO A 21 0.69 -4.61 -20.24
CA PRO A 21 0.27 -3.30 -19.76
C PRO A 21 0.46 -2.21 -20.82
N GLN A 22 -0.50 -1.28 -20.88
CA GLN A 22 -0.45 -0.14 -21.80
C GLN A 22 0.26 1.03 -21.13
N LEU A 23 1.14 1.70 -21.86
CA LEU A 23 1.83 2.91 -21.40
C LEU A 23 0.83 4.06 -21.26
N LEU A 24 0.69 4.63 -20.06
CA LEU A 24 -0.15 5.80 -19.77
C LEU A 24 0.65 7.10 -19.75
N MET A 25 1.81 7.08 -19.09
CA MET A 25 2.66 8.25 -18.90
C MET A 25 4.13 7.88 -19.04
N SER A 26 4.95 8.82 -19.53
CA SER A 26 6.41 8.68 -19.63
C SER A 26 7.12 9.98 -19.26
N GLY A 27 8.39 9.86 -18.87
CA GLY A 27 9.24 11.00 -18.51
C GLY A 27 8.98 11.59 -17.12
N THR A 28 8.10 10.98 -16.31
CA THR A 28 7.70 11.52 -15.02
C THR A 28 8.01 10.54 -13.90
N ALA A 29 8.71 11.01 -12.86
CA ALA A 29 8.93 10.21 -11.67
C ALA A 29 7.68 10.19 -10.79
N VAL A 30 7.25 8.99 -10.39
CA VAL A 30 6.04 8.77 -9.58
C VAL A 30 6.39 8.77 -8.11
N ALA A 31 5.53 9.39 -7.29
CA ALA A 31 5.59 9.41 -5.84
C ALA A 31 4.60 8.40 -5.23
N ALA A 32 3.37 8.33 -5.74
CA ALA A 32 2.34 7.43 -5.27
C ALA A 32 1.39 7.01 -6.39
N LEU A 33 0.80 5.83 -6.23
CA LEU A 33 -0.29 5.30 -7.05
C LEU A 33 -1.46 4.92 -6.16
N ALA A 34 -2.68 5.05 -6.68
CA ALA A 34 -3.86 4.44 -6.10
C ALA A 34 -4.86 4.03 -7.19
N GLU A 35 -5.70 3.05 -6.91
CA GLU A 35 -6.88 2.71 -7.71
C GLU A 35 -8.10 2.61 -6.81
N GLY A 36 -9.26 3.04 -7.33
CA GLY A 36 -10.55 2.91 -6.67
C GLY A 36 -11.69 2.98 -7.68
N GLY A 37 -12.53 1.93 -7.72
CA GLY A 37 -13.59 1.80 -8.72
C GLY A 37 -13.04 1.95 -10.14
N PRO A 38 -13.58 2.92 -10.94
CA PRO A 38 -13.11 3.16 -12.31
C PRO A 38 -11.88 4.09 -12.40
N TRP A 39 -11.39 4.60 -11.27
CA TRP A 39 -10.35 5.61 -11.25
C TRP A 39 -8.98 5.03 -10.96
N GLY A 40 -7.98 5.44 -11.74
CA GLY A 40 -6.57 5.32 -11.42
C GLY A 40 -5.99 6.68 -11.06
N LEU A 41 -5.15 6.74 -10.03
CA LEU A 41 -4.47 7.95 -9.58
C LEU A 41 -2.96 7.78 -9.70
N VAL A 42 -2.33 8.75 -10.32
CA VAL A 42 -0.87 8.91 -10.35
C VAL A 42 -0.53 10.23 -9.67
N VAL A 43 0.32 10.18 -8.66
CA VAL A 43 0.91 11.38 -8.07
C VAL A 43 2.40 11.42 -8.41
N THR A 44 2.84 12.53 -8.97
CA THR A 44 4.24 12.72 -9.37
C THR A 44 5.10 13.16 -8.18
N ARG A 45 6.42 13.08 -8.31
CA ARG A 45 7.34 13.64 -7.30
C ARG A 45 7.27 15.15 -7.17
N ALA A 46 6.67 15.85 -8.14
CA ALA A 46 6.36 17.27 -8.05
C ALA A 46 5.03 17.54 -7.32
N SER A 47 4.41 16.51 -6.74
CA SER A 47 3.11 16.55 -6.06
C SER A 47 1.92 16.86 -6.97
N ASP A 48 2.08 16.82 -8.29
CA ASP A 48 0.96 16.90 -9.23
C ASP A 48 0.21 15.58 -9.27
N ALA A 49 -1.13 15.64 -9.23
CA ALA A 49 -2.00 14.48 -9.36
C ALA A 49 -2.68 14.43 -10.72
N VAL A 50 -2.80 13.23 -11.27
CA VAL A 50 -3.55 12.95 -12.49
C VAL A 50 -4.45 11.75 -12.24
N LEU A 51 -5.74 11.94 -12.47
CA LEU A 51 -6.74 10.87 -12.46
C LEU A 51 -6.94 10.32 -13.87
N PHE A 52 -7.06 9.01 -13.97
CA PHE A 52 -7.33 8.29 -15.20
C PHE A 52 -8.64 7.54 -15.10
N ARG A 53 -9.49 7.65 -16.13
CA ARG A 53 -10.74 6.90 -16.25
C ARG A 53 -11.05 6.66 -17.73
N ASP A 54 -11.37 5.44 -18.11
CA ASP A 54 -11.81 5.07 -19.46
C ASP A 54 -10.87 5.57 -20.58
N GLY A 55 -9.55 5.53 -20.32
CA GLY A 55 -8.51 6.02 -21.25
C GLY A 55 -8.34 7.54 -21.26
N GLY A 56 -9.16 8.30 -20.55
CA GLY A 56 -9.00 9.75 -20.37
C GLY A 56 -8.10 10.08 -19.18
N ALA A 57 -7.41 11.23 -19.25
CA ALA A 57 -6.59 11.76 -18.16
C ALA A 57 -7.16 13.11 -17.70
N GLN A 58 -7.35 13.26 -16.39
CA GLN A 58 -7.82 14.49 -15.77
C GLN A 58 -6.79 14.99 -14.76
N PRO A 59 -6.13 16.14 -15.02
CA PRO A 59 -5.29 16.78 -14.02
C PRO A 59 -6.10 17.16 -12.77
N ALA A 60 -5.50 16.93 -11.60
CA ALA A 60 -6.07 17.29 -10.30
C ALA A 60 -4.98 18.03 -9.50
N PRO A 61 -4.76 19.33 -9.76
CA PRO A 61 -3.71 20.11 -9.11
C PRO A 61 -3.86 20.07 -7.60
N THR A 62 -2.83 19.63 -6.90
CA THR A 62 -2.88 19.46 -5.43
C THR A 62 -2.54 20.76 -4.70
N GLY A 63 -1.62 21.56 -5.21
CA GLY A 63 -1.04 22.70 -4.50
C GLY A 63 -0.18 22.31 -3.30
N ILE A 64 0.11 21.01 -3.11
CA ILE A 64 0.95 20.50 -2.02
C ILE A 64 2.41 20.81 -2.35
N VAL A 65 3.13 21.43 -1.40
CA VAL A 65 4.57 21.73 -1.52
C VAL A 65 5.44 20.66 -0.87
N GLU A 66 4.87 19.91 0.08
CA GLU A 66 5.52 18.77 0.72
C GLU A 66 5.65 17.59 -0.26
N LYS A 67 6.60 16.73 0.00
CA LYS A 67 6.78 15.51 -0.78
C LYS A 67 5.62 14.54 -0.49
N VAL A 68 4.79 14.25 -1.48
CA VAL A 68 3.78 13.19 -1.36
C VAL A 68 4.46 11.82 -1.31
N THR A 69 4.02 10.96 -0.42
CA THR A 69 4.59 9.63 -0.13
C THR A 69 3.57 8.51 -0.25
N SER A 70 2.28 8.82 -0.11
CA SER A 70 1.19 7.85 -0.22
C SER A 70 -0.08 8.50 -0.75
N ALA A 71 -0.97 7.68 -1.32
CA ALA A 71 -2.26 8.13 -1.84
C ALA A 71 -3.32 7.04 -1.70
N ALA A 72 -4.58 7.45 -1.54
CA ALA A 72 -5.75 6.59 -1.59
C ALA A 72 -6.92 7.29 -2.28
N ILE A 73 -7.72 6.55 -3.04
CA ILE A 73 -9.02 7.00 -3.57
C ILE A 73 -10.07 6.50 -2.59
N VAL A 74 -10.62 7.41 -1.77
CA VAL A 74 -11.55 7.05 -0.68
C VAL A 74 -13.02 7.21 -1.05
N SER A 75 -13.31 7.80 -2.18
CA SER A 75 -14.63 7.87 -2.80
C SER A 75 -14.50 7.92 -4.32
N VAL A 76 -15.44 7.31 -5.02
CA VAL A 76 -15.43 7.23 -6.50
C VAL A 76 -16.41 8.18 -7.18
N GLU A 77 -17.51 8.54 -6.50
CA GLU A 77 -18.57 9.45 -7.04
C GLU A 77 -19.26 10.22 -5.90
N PRO A 78 -19.01 11.52 -5.70
CA PRO A 78 -17.89 12.25 -6.31
C PRO A 78 -16.55 11.68 -5.87
N TRP A 79 -15.55 11.76 -6.75
CA TRP A 79 -14.25 11.24 -6.37
C TRP A 79 -13.60 12.09 -5.25
N ALA A 80 -12.96 11.39 -4.32
CA ALA A 80 -12.18 12.00 -3.25
C ALA A 80 -10.90 11.20 -2.99
N LEU A 81 -9.81 11.93 -2.75
CA LEU A 81 -8.47 11.42 -2.54
C LEU A 81 -7.97 11.81 -1.15
N LEU A 82 -7.18 10.94 -0.54
CA LEU A 82 -6.29 11.30 0.55
C LEU A 82 -4.85 11.16 0.08
N LEU A 83 -4.00 12.13 0.46
CA LEU A 83 -2.59 12.21 0.12
C LEU A 83 -1.78 12.36 1.41
N GLY A 84 -0.86 11.44 1.65
CA GLY A 84 0.07 11.49 2.76
C GLY A 84 1.42 12.06 2.33
N THR A 85 2.12 12.77 3.23
CA THR A 85 3.35 13.49 2.90
C THR A 85 4.52 13.22 3.86
N GLU A 86 5.68 13.74 3.47
CA GLU A 86 6.89 13.92 4.28
C GLU A 86 7.29 15.41 4.24
N PRO A 87 7.27 16.15 5.35
CA PRO A 87 6.81 15.80 6.71
C PRO A 87 5.38 15.24 6.76
N PRO A 88 5.01 14.50 7.86
CA PRO A 88 3.76 13.76 7.89
C PRO A 88 2.56 14.68 8.05
N HIS A 89 1.82 14.86 6.98
CA HIS A 89 0.50 15.48 6.91
C HIS A 89 -0.42 14.61 6.08
N VAL A 90 -1.71 14.74 6.29
CA VAL A 90 -2.74 14.17 5.41
C VAL A 90 -3.51 15.31 4.76
N PHE A 91 -3.66 15.24 3.45
CA PHE A 91 -4.44 16.18 2.66
C PHE A 91 -5.62 15.47 2.02
N ARG A 92 -6.75 16.17 1.91
CA ARG A 92 -7.93 15.74 1.14
C ARG A 92 -8.06 16.59 -0.11
N LEU A 93 -8.27 15.93 -1.26
CA LEU A 93 -8.63 16.58 -2.53
C LEU A 93 -9.90 15.92 -3.05
N GLY A 94 -10.88 16.70 -3.48
CA GLY A 94 -12.17 16.20 -3.96
C GLY A 94 -12.60 16.84 -5.28
N GLN A 95 -13.53 16.18 -5.94
CA GLN A 95 -14.10 16.67 -7.20
C GLN A 95 -14.76 18.03 -7.00
N GLY A 96 -14.38 19.01 -7.83
CA GLY A 96 -14.89 20.37 -7.75
C GLY A 96 -14.27 21.24 -6.64
N ILE A 97 -13.28 20.73 -5.92
CA ILE A 97 -12.52 21.47 -4.91
C ILE A 97 -11.19 21.89 -5.53
N GLU A 98 -10.86 23.18 -5.44
CA GLU A 98 -9.59 23.71 -5.91
C GLU A 98 -8.49 23.49 -4.86
N GLY A 99 -7.48 22.70 -5.23
CA GLY A 99 -6.34 22.38 -4.36
C GLY A 99 -6.67 21.41 -3.23
N ALA A 100 -5.64 20.76 -2.73
CA ALA A 100 -5.76 19.83 -1.61
C ALA A 100 -5.87 20.59 -0.27
N GLN A 101 -6.79 20.15 0.57
CA GLN A 101 -7.02 20.73 1.90
C GLN A 101 -6.29 19.91 2.95
N ARG A 102 -5.45 20.56 3.72
CA ARG A 102 -4.71 19.95 4.83
C ARG A 102 -5.66 19.62 5.99
N MET A 103 -5.59 18.38 6.49
CA MET A 103 -6.46 17.90 7.56
C MET A 103 -5.93 18.34 8.92
N GLN A 104 -6.50 19.41 9.47
CA GLN A 104 -6.04 20.03 10.70
C GLN A 104 -6.17 19.09 11.91
N ALA A 105 -7.18 18.23 11.95
CA ALA A 105 -7.35 17.26 13.05
C ALA A 105 -6.19 16.24 13.11
N PHE A 106 -5.63 15.86 11.95
CA PHE A 106 -4.42 15.02 11.90
C PHE A 106 -3.21 15.78 12.44
N ASP A 107 -3.08 17.05 12.11
CA ASP A 107 -1.97 17.89 12.57
C ASP A 107 -2.03 18.24 14.05
N ALA A 108 -3.22 18.21 14.65
CA ALA A 108 -3.45 18.50 16.06
C ALA A 108 -3.20 17.29 16.99
N LEU A 109 -2.84 16.13 16.46
CA LEU A 109 -2.56 14.94 17.27
C LEU A 109 -1.35 15.17 18.17
N GLU A 110 -1.52 15.06 19.49
CA GLU A 110 -0.44 15.21 20.48
C GLU A 110 0.67 14.17 20.29
N VAL A 111 0.32 12.95 19.84
CA VAL A 111 1.27 11.86 19.62
C VAL A 111 2.33 12.18 18.57
N ARG A 112 2.12 13.18 17.71
CA ARG A 112 3.08 13.61 16.67
C ARG A 112 4.45 14.01 17.22
N GLU A 113 4.52 14.49 18.45
CA GLU A 113 5.78 14.85 19.12
C GLU A 113 6.70 13.64 19.34
N SER A 114 6.15 12.42 19.36
CA SER A 114 6.91 11.17 19.51
C SER A 114 7.38 10.57 18.18
N TRP A 115 6.90 11.06 17.04
CA TRP A 115 7.25 10.50 15.74
C TRP A 115 8.67 10.85 15.31
N TYR A 116 9.40 9.90 14.77
CA TYR A 116 10.77 10.10 14.35
C TYR A 116 11.18 9.19 13.20
N THR A 117 12.41 9.35 12.72
CA THR A 117 13.11 8.40 11.84
C THR A 117 14.47 8.05 12.44
N PRO A 118 14.91 6.77 12.38
CA PRO A 118 16.17 6.35 12.99
C PRO A 118 17.41 7.05 12.45
N TRP A 119 17.34 7.61 11.23
CA TRP A 119 18.46 8.31 10.58
C TRP A 119 18.33 9.84 10.66
N GLY A 120 17.35 10.37 11.39
CA GLY A 120 17.06 11.80 11.42
C GLY A 120 16.25 12.28 10.22
N GLY A 121 15.70 13.48 10.32
CA GLY A 121 14.76 14.04 9.37
C GLY A 121 13.30 13.76 9.74
N PRO A 122 12.36 14.33 9.00
CA PRO A 122 10.94 14.14 9.28
C PRO A 122 10.48 12.72 8.97
N PRO A 123 9.55 12.15 9.76
CA PRO A 123 8.83 10.95 9.35
C PRO A 123 7.92 11.22 8.15
N ALA A 124 7.31 10.16 7.62
CA ALA A 124 6.39 10.23 6.50
C ALA A 124 5.08 9.47 6.81
N VAL A 125 3.98 9.86 6.17
CA VAL A 125 2.81 9.00 6.01
C VAL A 125 3.13 8.01 4.88
N ARG A 126 3.55 6.78 5.23
CA ARG A 126 4.09 5.80 4.27
C ARG A 126 3.04 5.10 3.44
N SER A 127 1.91 4.76 4.05
CA SER A 127 0.77 4.21 3.34
C SER A 127 -0.56 4.71 3.92
N LEU A 128 -1.58 4.63 3.10
CA LEU A 128 -2.96 4.94 3.44
C LEU A 128 -3.83 3.73 3.09
N ALA A 129 -4.74 3.37 3.98
CA ALA A 129 -5.76 2.37 3.72
C ALA A 129 -7.14 2.90 4.15
N TYR A 130 -8.19 2.39 3.53
CA TYR A 130 -9.56 2.77 3.86
C TYR A 130 -10.48 1.55 3.84
N THR A 131 -11.65 1.68 4.46
CA THR A 131 -12.68 0.65 4.47
C THR A 131 -13.94 1.14 3.78
N THR A 132 -14.77 0.23 3.31
CA THR A 132 -16.04 0.53 2.62
C THR A 132 -17.04 1.32 3.46
N ASP A 133 -16.90 1.31 4.77
CA ASP A 133 -17.74 2.05 5.71
C ASP A 133 -17.09 3.35 6.24
N GLY A 134 -16.05 3.84 5.54
CA GLY A 134 -15.51 5.18 5.70
C GLY A 134 -14.36 5.33 6.70
N TRP A 135 -13.87 4.24 7.30
CA TRP A 135 -12.67 4.33 8.12
C TRP A 135 -11.42 4.53 7.26
N VAL A 136 -10.49 5.32 7.78
CA VAL A 136 -9.19 5.59 7.16
C VAL A 136 -8.07 5.28 8.14
N TYR A 137 -6.97 4.76 7.62
CA TYR A 137 -5.75 4.43 8.36
C TYR A 137 -4.55 5.06 7.66
N ALA A 138 -3.69 5.71 8.42
CA ALA A 138 -2.44 6.30 7.97
C ALA A 138 -1.30 5.76 8.83
N ASP A 139 -0.37 5.01 8.25
CA ASP A 139 0.82 4.59 8.97
C ASP A 139 1.92 5.64 8.90
N ILE A 140 2.59 5.81 10.00
CA ILE A 140 3.67 6.78 10.18
C ILE A 140 4.99 6.02 10.34
N HIS A 141 6.00 6.47 9.62
CA HIS A 141 7.33 5.94 9.77
C HIS A 141 7.85 6.21 11.19
N VAL A 142 7.97 5.15 11.97
CA VAL A 142 8.18 5.15 13.42
C VAL A 142 7.22 6.09 14.15
N GLY A 143 5.95 5.76 14.07
CA GLY A 143 4.85 6.52 14.67
C GLY A 143 3.56 5.72 14.76
N SER A 144 3.61 4.41 14.45
CA SER A 144 2.45 3.52 14.45
C SER A 144 1.39 3.90 13.39
N ILE A 145 0.12 3.62 13.63
CA ILE A 145 -1.00 3.92 12.74
C ILE A 145 -1.93 4.93 13.42
N MET A 146 -2.32 5.95 12.65
CA MET A 146 -3.43 6.83 13.01
C MET A 146 -4.67 6.37 12.26
N ARG A 147 -5.82 6.38 12.92
CA ARG A 147 -7.11 5.98 12.34
C ARG A 147 -8.14 7.09 12.45
N SER A 148 -9.08 7.09 11.53
CA SER A 148 -10.20 8.03 11.47
C SER A 148 -11.49 7.27 11.18
N PRO A 149 -12.57 7.46 11.97
CA PRO A 149 -13.86 6.80 11.73
C PRO A 149 -14.74 7.52 10.70
N ASP A 150 -14.37 8.72 10.28
CA ASP A 150 -15.21 9.68 9.55
C ASP A 150 -14.53 10.23 8.28
N GLY A 151 -13.69 9.41 7.65
CA GLY A 151 -13.01 9.75 6.39
C GLY A 151 -11.89 10.78 6.58
N GLY A 152 -11.42 11.00 7.81
CA GLY A 152 -10.32 11.88 8.16
C GLY A 152 -10.72 13.20 8.83
N ASP A 153 -11.99 13.39 9.18
CA ASP A 153 -12.43 14.61 9.89
C ASP A 153 -11.93 14.62 11.34
N THR A 154 -11.86 13.43 11.98
CA THR A 154 -11.21 13.23 13.28
C THR A 154 -10.16 12.13 13.19
N TRP A 155 -9.16 12.18 14.08
CA TRP A 155 -8.05 11.23 14.10
C TRP A 155 -7.66 10.84 15.51
N GLU A 156 -7.27 9.59 15.69
CA GLU A 156 -6.72 9.06 16.92
C GLU A 156 -5.68 7.95 16.64
N PRO A 157 -4.71 7.70 17.54
CA PRO A 157 -3.81 6.56 17.38
C PRO A 157 -4.55 5.23 17.62
N VAL A 158 -4.12 4.17 16.94
CA VAL A 158 -4.53 2.80 17.29
C VAL A 158 -3.94 2.36 18.64
N ALA A 159 -4.43 1.26 19.20
CA ALA A 159 -3.93 0.74 20.47
C ALA A 159 -2.41 0.52 20.47
N PRO A 160 -1.70 0.85 21.55
CA PRO A 160 -0.24 0.96 21.61
C PRO A 160 0.52 -0.38 21.55
N LYS A 161 -0.18 -1.52 21.47
CA LYS A 161 0.46 -2.84 21.38
C LYS A 161 1.13 -3.10 20.03
N LEU A 162 0.68 -2.42 18.96
CA LEU A 162 1.26 -2.50 17.64
C LEU A 162 2.71 -1.99 17.67
N HIS A 163 3.61 -2.68 16.95
CA HIS A 163 4.97 -2.17 16.73
C HIS A 163 4.95 -0.82 16.04
N GLU A 164 5.74 0.13 16.55
CA GLU A 164 5.69 1.53 16.10
C GLU A 164 6.24 1.77 14.68
N ASP A 165 7.21 0.95 14.22
CA ASP A 165 7.78 1.06 12.86
C ASP A 165 6.92 0.27 11.87
N VAL A 166 5.84 0.86 11.41
CA VAL A 166 4.93 0.30 10.41
C VAL A 166 5.44 0.63 9.01
N HIS A 167 5.42 -0.36 8.12
CA HIS A 167 5.86 -0.19 6.73
C HIS A 167 4.72 -0.18 5.74
N GLN A 168 3.62 -0.86 6.03
CA GLN A 168 2.40 -0.80 5.25
C GLN A 168 1.20 -1.21 6.09
N VAL A 169 0.12 -0.44 6.00
CA VAL A 169 -1.21 -0.79 6.48
C VAL A 169 -2.09 -1.24 5.31
N ALA A 170 -2.94 -2.25 5.53
CA ALA A 170 -3.91 -2.74 4.55
C ALA A 170 -5.25 -3.05 5.20
N THR A 171 -6.31 -2.94 4.42
CA THR A 171 -7.69 -3.30 4.76
C THR A 171 -8.25 -4.22 3.69
N THR A 172 -9.47 -4.73 3.88
CA THR A 172 -10.16 -5.53 2.87
C THR A 172 -11.66 -5.25 2.88
N PRO A 173 -12.30 -5.15 1.70
CA PRO A 173 -13.76 -5.04 1.60
C PRO A 173 -14.51 -6.20 2.24
N ALA A 174 -13.91 -7.39 2.28
CA ALA A 174 -14.51 -8.59 2.87
C ALA A 174 -14.77 -8.47 4.38
N SER A 175 -14.08 -7.56 5.08
CA SER A 175 -14.28 -7.30 6.50
C SER A 175 -13.77 -5.91 6.89
N PRO A 176 -14.64 -4.91 7.01
CA PRO A 176 -14.23 -3.54 7.35
C PRO A 176 -13.71 -3.39 8.79
N LEU A 177 -13.85 -4.43 9.63
CA LEU A 177 -13.26 -4.46 10.97
C LEU A 177 -11.78 -4.84 10.96
N ASN A 178 -11.32 -5.53 9.89
CA ASN A 178 -9.98 -6.07 9.84
C ASN A 178 -8.98 -5.04 9.32
N VAL A 179 -7.89 -4.89 10.07
CA VAL A 179 -6.74 -4.08 9.69
C VAL A 179 -5.49 -4.94 9.79
N TYR A 180 -4.63 -4.84 8.81
CA TYR A 180 -3.40 -5.60 8.71
C TYR A 180 -2.23 -4.64 8.63
N ALA A 181 -1.17 -4.94 9.36
CA ALA A 181 0.06 -4.14 9.33
C ALA A 181 1.27 -5.03 9.14
N ASN A 182 2.19 -4.61 8.27
CA ASN A 182 3.51 -5.19 8.20
C ASN A 182 4.52 -4.17 8.75
N THR A 183 5.32 -4.61 9.72
CA THR A 183 6.16 -3.75 10.54
C THR A 183 7.60 -4.23 10.53
N ALA A 184 8.52 -3.47 11.12
CA ALA A 184 9.91 -3.92 11.34
C ALA A 184 10.01 -5.17 12.24
N ASP A 185 8.93 -5.57 12.88
CA ASP A 185 8.84 -6.80 13.70
C ASP A 185 7.78 -7.79 13.18
N GLY A 186 7.53 -7.81 11.86
CA GLY A 186 6.64 -8.76 11.21
C GLY A 186 5.18 -8.30 11.13
N VAL A 187 4.28 -9.28 10.95
CA VAL A 187 2.87 -9.04 10.62
C VAL A 187 2.02 -8.97 11.87
N TRP A 188 1.12 -7.99 11.88
CA TRP A 188 0.12 -7.78 12.92
C TRP A 188 -1.28 -7.71 12.31
N VAL A 189 -2.26 -8.22 13.03
CA VAL A 189 -3.67 -8.27 12.61
C VAL A 189 -4.57 -7.73 13.71
N SER A 190 -5.42 -6.80 13.37
CA SER A 190 -6.56 -6.35 14.16
C SER A 190 -7.85 -6.87 13.55
N ARG A 191 -8.87 -7.17 14.39
CA ARG A 191 -10.23 -7.57 13.99
C ARG A 191 -11.29 -6.61 14.51
N ASP A 192 -10.87 -5.49 15.06
CA ASP A 192 -11.67 -4.50 15.76
C ASP A 192 -11.18 -3.07 15.45
N ARG A 193 -10.78 -2.81 14.19
CA ARG A 193 -10.37 -1.48 13.69
C ARG A 193 -9.16 -0.90 14.39
N GLY A 194 -8.27 -1.75 14.94
CA GLY A 194 -7.07 -1.30 15.64
C GLY A 194 -7.25 -1.07 17.13
N GLU A 195 -8.38 -1.48 17.72
CA GLU A 195 -8.57 -1.48 19.19
C GLU A 195 -7.70 -2.53 19.88
N SER A 196 -7.45 -3.65 19.21
CA SER A 196 -6.51 -4.66 19.67
C SER A 196 -5.72 -5.25 18.51
N TRP A 197 -4.50 -5.72 18.81
CA TRP A 197 -3.59 -6.26 17.83
C TRP A 197 -3.07 -7.64 18.25
N MET A 198 -2.98 -8.54 17.27
CA MET A 198 -2.41 -9.87 17.39
C MET A 198 -1.16 -9.96 16.53
N TYR A 199 -0.03 -10.29 17.15
CA TYR A 199 1.20 -10.61 16.42
C TYR A 199 1.03 -11.93 15.65
N ARG A 200 1.48 -11.97 14.40
CA ARG A 200 1.31 -13.09 13.45
C ARG A 200 2.61 -13.53 12.78
N GLY A 201 3.75 -13.10 13.30
CA GLY A 201 5.07 -13.44 12.75
C GLY A 201 5.79 -14.58 13.50
N GLU A 202 5.30 -15.04 14.64
CA GLU A 202 6.03 -15.91 15.54
C GLU A 202 6.24 -17.33 14.96
N GLY A 203 7.52 -17.68 14.70
CA GLY A 203 7.93 -19.00 14.22
C GLY A 203 7.44 -19.43 12.84
N ALA A 204 6.71 -18.56 12.15
CA ALA A 204 6.03 -18.90 10.91
C ALA A 204 6.63 -18.21 9.69
N LEU A 205 7.43 -17.17 9.87
CA LEU A 205 8.11 -16.41 8.83
C LEU A 205 9.62 -16.60 8.92
N GLY A 206 10.30 -16.69 7.78
CA GLY A 206 11.75 -16.88 7.71
C GLY A 206 12.54 -15.66 8.19
N GLY A 207 11.94 -14.46 8.10
CA GLY A 207 12.50 -13.20 8.59
C GLY A 207 11.46 -12.43 9.40
N ARG A 208 11.87 -11.35 10.06
CA ARG A 208 10.98 -10.53 10.89
C ARG A 208 10.75 -9.14 10.31
N TYR A 209 11.69 -8.63 9.52
CA TYR A 209 11.57 -7.29 8.95
C TYR A 209 10.58 -7.26 7.79
N GLY A 210 9.34 -6.89 8.08
CA GLY A 210 8.27 -6.84 7.10
C GLY A 210 8.27 -5.57 6.26
N ARG A 211 7.83 -5.65 5.00
CA ARG A 211 7.69 -4.51 4.09
C ARG A 211 6.27 -4.37 3.57
N ALA A 212 5.85 -5.28 2.71
CA ALA A 212 4.55 -5.21 2.04
C ALA A 212 3.54 -6.17 2.67
N ILE A 213 2.27 -5.78 2.66
CA ILE A 213 1.14 -6.62 3.04
C ILE A 213 -0.04 -6.35 2.11
N ALA A 214 -0.73 -7.42 1.69
CA ALA A 214 -1.96 -7.33 0.93
C ALA A 214 -2.99 -8.30 1.47
N ALA A 215 -4.25 -7.87 1.54
CA ALA A 215 -5.39 -8.68 1.95
C ALA A 215 -6.32 -8.95 0.76
N HIS A 216 -6.82 -10.18 0.67
CA HIS A 216 -7.70 -10.59 -0.41
C HIS A 216 -9.07 -9.89 -0.31
N PRO A 217 -9.63 -9.33 -1.40
CA PRO A 217 -10.82 -8.50 -1.34
C PRO A 217 -12.11 -9.25 -0.96
N GLN A 218 -12.16 -10.58 -1.14
CA GLN A 218 -13.35 -11.39 -0.89
C GLN A 218 -13.17 -12.43 0.24
N ASP A 219 -11.95 -12.58 0.77
CA ASP A 219 -11.67 -13.50 1.88
C ASP A 219 -10.67 -12.87 2.86
N PRO A 220 -11.13 -12.33 4.01
CA PRO A 220 -10.26 -11.63 4.96
C PRO A 220 -9.22 -12.54 5.62
N ARG A 221 -9.26 -13.85 5.36
CA ARG A 221 -8.28 -14.82 5.87
C ARG A 221 -7.06 -14.94 4.97
N ALA A 222 -7.20 -14.62 3.67
CA ALA A 222 -6.13 -14.75 2.70
C ALA A 222 -5.27 -13.49 2.65
N LEU A 223 -3.98 -13.64 2.95
CA LEU A 223 -3.00 -12.56 3.03
C LEU A 223 -1.75 -12.92 2.22
N LEU A 224 -1.09 -11.89 1.72
CA LEU A 224 0.31 -11.93 1.26
C LEU A 224 1.13 -10.98 2.13
N ALA A 225 2.34 -11.40 2.52
CA ALA A 225 3.27 -10.56 3.26
C ALA A 225 4.71 -10.81 2.81
N THR A 226 5.51 -9.75 2.80
CA THR A 226 6.93 -9.85 2.51
C THR A 226 7.74 -9.59 3.77
N VAL A 227 8.78 -10.38 3.98
CA VAL A 227 9.69 -10.25 5.12
C VAL A 227 11.13 -10.46 4.68
N SER A 228 12.07 -10.01 5.51
CA SER A 228 13.51 -10.18 5.33
C SER A 228 14.22 -10.17 6.68
N ASP A 229 15.53 -10.31 6.66
CA ASP A 229 16.38 -10.29 7.88
C ASP A 229 16.59 -8.87 8.41
N GLY A 230 16.37 -7.82 7.60
CA GLY A 230 16.63 -6.46 8.06
C GLY A 230 16.30 -5.36 7.05
N PRO A 231 16.47 -4.09 7.46
CA PRO A 231 16.05 -2.93 6.70
C PRO A 231 16.80 -2.71 5.38
N HIS A 232 18.08 -2.99 5.36
CA HIS A 232 18.96 -2.80 4.21
C HIS A 232 20.18 -3.68 4.31
N GLY A 233 20.87 -3.82 3.20
CA GLY A 233 22.08 -4.61 3.04
C GLY A 233 22.00 -5.48 1.79
N GLU A 234 23.14 -6.06 1.45
CA GLU A 234 23.20 -7.13 0.47
C GLU A 234 22.87 -8.45 1.20
N ASN A 235 22.06 -9.29 0.56
CA ASN A 235 21.64 -10.59 1.11
C ASN A 235 20.78 -10.49 2.38
N VAL A 236 19.73 -9.68 2.33
CA VAL A 236 18.73 -9.62 3.42
C VAL A 236 17.64 -10.69 3.31
N HIS A 237 17.78 -11.62 2.39
CA HIS A 237 16.88 -12.77 2.22
C HIS A 237 15.41 -12.38 2.13
N GLY A 238 15.08 -11.51 1.16
CA GLY A 238 13.69 -11.09 0.92
C GLY A 238 12.82 -12.26 0.48
N GLN A 239 11.70 -12.47 1.16
CA GLN A 239 10.81 -13.61 0.96
C GLN A 239 9.35 -13.14 0.89
N LEU A 240 8.54 -13.82 0.05
CA LEU A 240 7.11 -13.63 -0.05
C LEU A 240 6.38 -14.82 0.59
N TYR A 241 5.49 -14.55 1.50
CA TYR A 241 4.65 -15.54 2.17
C TYR A 241 3.16 -15.31 1.89
N ARG A 242 2.39 -16.40 1.93
CA ARG A 242 0.94 -16.41 1.89
C ARG A 242 0.34 -17.03 3.15
N SER A 243 -0.84 -16.60 3.52
CA SER A 243 -1.64 -17.19 4.59
C SER A 243 -3.09 -17.33 4.13
N ASP A 244 -3.76 -18.41 4.56
CA ASP A 244 -5.19 -18.64 4.34
C ASP A 244 -6.00 -18.58 5.66
N ASN A 245 -5.38 -18.10 6.76
CA ASN A 245 -5.97 -18.07 8.10
C ASN A 245 -5.61 -16.83 8.93
N GLN A 246 -5.53 -15.66 8.25
CA GLN A 246 -5.19 -14.36 8.87
C GLN A 246 -3.83 -14.37 9.56
N GLY A 247 -2.83 -14.97 8.94
CA GLY A 247 -1.47 -15.00 9.45
C GLY A 247 -1.26 -15.96 10.63
N ALA A 248 -2.23 -16.80 11.00
CA ALA A 248 -2.03 -17.81 12.03
C ALA A 248 -0.96 -18.85 11.61
N THR A 249 -0.89 -19.13 10.32
CA THR A 249 0.20 -19.87 9.69
C THR A 249 0.57 -19.24 8.35
N TRP A 250 1.83 -19.38 7.96
CA TRP A 250 2.37 -18.85 6.72
C TRP A 250 3.01 -19.95 5.89
N GLN A 251 2.94 -19.80 4.58
CA GLN A 251 3.58 -20.70 3.61
C GLN A 251 4.43 -19.84 2.65
N LEU A 252 5.68 -20.25 2.47
CA LEU A 252 6.58 -19.59 1.52
C LEU A 252 6.05 -19.74 0.09
N CYS A 253 6.05 -18.65 -0.67
CA CYS A 253 5.71 -18.65 -2.09
C CYS A 253 6.96 -19.05 -2.88
N GLU A 254 7.04 -20.31 -3.31
CA GLU A 254 8.21 -20.86 -4.04
C GLU A 254 7.86 -21.50 -5.38
N ASP A 255 6.59 -21.87 -5.58
CA ASP A 255 6.15 -22.41 -6.87
C ASP A 255 5.99 -21.30 -7.91
N GLY A 256 7.00 -21.19 -8.80
CA GLY A 256 7.04 -20.19 -9.87
C GLY A 256 7.39 -18.75 -9.44
N TYR A 257 7.71 -18.52 -8.16
CA TYR A 257 8.23 -17.25 -7.63
C TYR A 257 9.59 -17.49 -6.95
N PRO A 258 10.58 -16.59 -7.10
CA PRO A 258 11.85 -16.72 -6.40
C PRO A 258 11.65 -16.68 -4.88
N HIS A 259 12.04 -17.74 -4.18
CA HIS A 259 11.73 -17.95 -2.77
C HIS A 259 12.71 -17.26 -1.81
N ASP A 260 13.84 -16.78 -2.33
CA ASP A 260 14.85 -16.07 -1.58
C ASP A 260 15.59 -15.12 -2.50
N VAL A 261 15.48 -13.81 -2.21
CA VAL A 261 16.11 -12.79 -3.04
C VAL A 261 17.03 -11.91 -2.18
N PRO A 262 18.14 -11.40 -2.74
CA PRO A 262 19.12 -10.66 -1.94
C PRO A 262 18.63 -9.34 -1.39
N HIS A 263 17.50 -8.83 -1.87
CA HIS A 263 16.93 -7.52 -1.52
C HIS A 263 15.57 -7.64 -0.85
N ASN A 264 15.15 -6.61 -0.14
CA ASN A 264 13.77 -6.48 0.30
C ASN A 264 12.80 -6.53 -0.89
N ILE A 265 11.66 -7.19 -0.70
CA ILE A 265 10.48 -7.03 -1.55
C ILE A 265 9.69 -5.90 -0.92
N ASP A 266 9.77 -4.71 -1.53
CA ASP A 266 9.39 -3.45 -0.90
C ASP A 266 7.86 -3.23 -0.76
N THR A 267 7.50 -2.23 0.02
CA THR A 267 6.14 -1.69 0.13
C THR A 267 5.55 -1.44 -1.25
N PHE A 268 4.26 -1.77 -1.44
CA PHE A 268 3.53 -1.71 -2.71
C PHE A 268 4.05 -2.64 -3.83
N HIS A 269 4.87 -3.65 -3.49
CA HIS A 269 5.29 -4.68 -4.44
C HIS A 269 4.38 -5.91 -4.45
N VAL A 270 3.39 -6.00 -3.57
CA VAL A 270 2.37 -7.06 -3.60
C VAL A 270 0.97 -6.46 -3.51
N ALA A 271 0.02 -7.07 -4.22
CA ALA A 271 -1.37 -6.67 -4.21
C ALA A 271 -2.29 -7.83 -4.57
N PHE A 272 -3.55 -7.73 -4.18
CA PHE A 272 -4.66 -8.44 -4.81
C PHE A 272 -5.46 -7.46 -5.66
N ASP A 273 -5.96 -7.90 -6.80
CA ASP A 273 -6.96 -7.15 -7.55
C ASP A 273 -8.40 -7.51 -7.07
N ARG A 274 -9.41 -6.76 -7.53
CA ARG A 274 -10.83 -6.96 -7.17
C ARG A 274 -11.37 -8.37 -7.42
N ARG A 275 -10.71 -9.18 -8.24
CA ARG A 275 -11.06 -10.57 -8.54
C ARG A 275 -10.36 -11.56 -7.63
N GLY A 276 -9.43 -11.08 -6.79
CA GLY A 276 -8.60 -11.91 -5.93
C GLY A 276 -7.40 -12.53 -6.64
N THR A 277 -7.04 -12.05 -7.85
CA THR A 277 -5.75 -12.38 -8.46
C THR A 277 -4.64 -11.73 -7.66
N ALA A 278 -3.65 -12.50 -7.27
CA ALA A 278 -2.47 -12.00 -6.59
C ALA A 278 -1.41 -11.52 -7.59
N TRP A 279 -0.78 -10.42 -7.26
CA TRP A 279 0.28 -9.77 -8.03
C TRP A 279 1.49 -9.53 -7.14
N ALA A 280 2.68 -9.80 -7.67
CA ALA A 280 3.94 -9.53 -6.98
C ALA A 280 5.00 -9.01 -7.95
N VAL A 281 5.88 -8.16 -7.45
CA VAL A 281 6.96 -7.53 -8.21
C VAL A 281 8.30 -7.98 -7.69
N LEU A 282 9.22 -8.27 -8.62
CA LEU A 282 10.63 -8.45 -8.32
C LEU A 282 11.48 -7.87 -9.46
N GLY A 283 12.21 -6.79 -9.17
CA GLY A 283 12.96 -6.06 -10.18
C GLY A 283 12.04 -5.52 -11.29
N GLU A 284 12.32 -5.89 -12.54
CA GLU A 284 11.48 -5.56 -13.70
C GLU A 284 10.35 -6.56 -13.95
N THR A 285 10.23 -7.61 -13.14
CA THR A 285 9.28 -8.69 -13.40
C THR A 285 8.01 -8.54 -12.57
N LEU A 286 6.86 -8.55 -13.25
CA LEU A 286 5.54 -8.67 -12.66
C LEU A 286 5.11 -10.14 -12.72
N TYR A 287 4.82 -10.70 -11.56
CA TYR A 287 4.29 -12.04 -11.36
C TYR A 287 2.79 -12.01 -11.10
N ARG A 288 2.11 -13.08 -11.51
CA ARG A 288 0.66 -13.29 -11.32
C ARG A 288 0.39 -14.65 -10.71
N SER A 289 -0.57 -14.71 -9.77
CA SER A 289 -1.09 -15.93 -9.19
C SER A 289 -2.63 -15.90 -9.18
N GLU A 290 -3.26 -16.96 -9.70
CA GLU A 290 -4.71 -17.19 -9.61
C GLU A 290 -5.06 -18.13 -8.43
N THR A 291 -4.04 -18.54 -7.67
CA THR A 291 -4.14 -19.51 -6.57
C THR A 291 -3.83 -18.88 -5.21
N ARG A 292 -4.07 -17.55 -5.07
CA ARG A 292 -3.78 -16.78 -3.84
C ARG A 292 -2.34 -16.89 -3.37
N GLY A 293 -1.39 -16.94 -4.32
CA GLY A 293 0.04 -17.04 -4.02
C GLY A 293 0.57 -18.47 -3.86
N ALA A 294 -0.25 -19.52 -4.10
CA ALA A 294 0.23 -20.90 -4.04
C ALA A 294 1.10 -21.28 -5.22
N SER A 295 0.82 -20.71 -6.40
CA SER A 295 1.64 -20.87 -7.60
C SER A 295 1.68 -19.56 -8.38
N TRP A 296 2.81 -19.26 -9.00
CA TRP A 296 3.05 -18.03 -9.70
C TRP A 296 3.54 -18.25 -11.12
N ARG A 297 3.31 -17.25 -11.97
CA ARG A 297 3.89 -17.20 -13.32
C ARG A 297 4.34 -15.78 -13.64
N VAL A 298 5.37 -15.65 -14.45
CA VAL A 298 5.73 -14.35 -15.04
C VAL A 298 4.58 -13.90 -15.92
N HIS A 299 4.08 -12.70 -15.64
CA HIS A 299 3.04 -12.08 -16.45
C HIS A 299 3.63 -11.08 -17.45
N TRP A 300 4.55 -10.25 -16.97
CA TRP A 300 5.16 -9.21 -17.80
C TRP A 300 6.56 -8.86 -17.29
N ARG A 301 7.41 -8.40 -18.23
CA ARG A 301 8.70 -7.79 -17.90
C ARG A 301 8.69 -6.35 -18.38
N ALA A 302 8.82 -5.42 -17.43
CA ALA A 302 8.93 -4.00 -17.70
C ALA A 302 10.32 -3.66 -18.30
N PRO A 303 10.44 -2.57 -19.04
CA PRO A 303 11.73 -2.12 -19.56
C PRO A 303 12.68 -1.57 -18.47
N GLU A 304 12.17 -1.27 -17.29
CA GLU A 304 12.87 -0.78 -16.10
C GLU A 304 12.32 -1.44 -14.85
N PRO A 305 13.07 -1.45 -13.72
CA PRO A 305 12.55 -1.97 -12.46
C PRO A 305 11.23 -1.30 -12.05
N ILE A 306 10.25 -2.13 -11.72
CA ILE A 306 8.95 -1.70 -11.21
C ILE A 306 9.16 -1.20 -9.76
N ARG A 307 8.60 -0.04 -9.46
CA ARG A 307 8.73 0.63 -8.15
C ARG A 307 7.52 0.43 -7.26
N MET A 308 6.35 0.32 -7.87
CA MET A 308 5.09 0.10 -7.15
C MET A 308 3.99 -0.38 -8.08
N ILE A 309 3.03 -1.07 -7.51
CA ILE A 309 1.76 -1.42 -8.15
C ILE A 309 0.60 -0.96 -7.27
N ALA A 310 -0.51 -0.63 -7.90
CA ALA A 310 -1.78 -0.35 -7.22
C ALA A 310 -2.91 -1.12 -7.89
N CYS A 311 -3.78 -1.72 -7.09
CA CYS A 311 -4.97 -2.44 -7.54
C CYS A 311 -6.19 -1.93 -6.80
N ALA A 312 -7.30 -1.71 -7.52
CA ALA A 312 -8.61 -1.53 -6.89
C ALA A 312 -9.05 -2.85 -6.23
N LEU A 313 -9.59 -2.75 -5.04
CA LEU A 313 -10.14 -3.89 -4.29
C LEU A 313 -11.65 -4.06 -4.49
N GLU A 314 -12.32 -3.02 -5.05
CA GLU A 314 -13.75 -2.94 -5.32
C GLU A 314 -14.05 -2.70 -6.79
#